data_d4cdc0a2719f0f11ff74924e1b8e669d
#
_entry.id   d4cdc0a2719f0f11ff74924e1b8e669d
#
_cell.length_a   1.000
_cell.length_b   1.000
_cell.length_c   1.000
_cell.angle_alpha   90.00
_cell.angle_beta   90.00
_cell.angle_gamma   90.00
#
_symmetry.space_group_name_H-M   'P 1'
#
loop_
_entity.id
_entity.type
_entity.pdbx_description
1 polymer ?
#
loop_
_entity_poly.entity_id
_entity_poly.type
_entity_poly.pdbx_seq_one_letter_code
_entity_poly.pdbx_strand_id
1 'polypeptide(L)'
;METNKSKYDTRFYRDNRADKKLRSVEIVLEKAMTFLPEIRSAVDFGCGVGTWLAGLQRRGVTEVKGLDGAWVDKELLVIPRECFVETDFDKEIKVDGKYDLAVSIEVAEHLPEKSAEGFIKALTDASDIILFSAAIPFQAGEGLNHVNEQWPAYWNRLFNNKGFIAVDCLRKRLWDNRDVLSFHRQNIMLFVKENRLKDIQAPEGDFCIDYAPMAIVDHKQYLRMVKEDLSRMSLLKIVVNSNKWFLINLLGKKFCRKMYHRYIKRDE
;
A
#
# COMPACT_ATOMS: atom_id res chain seq x y z
N MET A 1 0.66 12.50 23.38
CA MET A 1 0.22 11.40 22.48
C MET A 1 -1.23 11.65 22.16
N GLU A 2 -1.53 12.35 21.07
CA GLU A 2 -2.90 12.39 20.54
C GLU A 2 -3.24 11.00 20.02
N THR A 3 -4.28 10.43 20.60
CA THR A 3 -4.69 9.06 20.29
C THR A 3 -5.14 8.95 18.83
N ASN A 4 -4.71 7.92 18.12
CA ASN A 4 -5.11 7.58 16.74
C ASN A 4 -6.64 7.60 16.51
N LYS A 5 -7.43 7.63 17.59
CA LYS A 5 -8.89 7.66 17.61
C LYS A 5 -9.52 8.87 16.91
N SER A 6 -8.82 10.02 16.79
CA SER A 6 -9.35 11.22 16.11
C SER A 6 -9.17 11.20 14.59
N LYS A 7 -8.28 10.35 14.05
CA LYS A 7 -7.93 10.28 12.62
C LYS A 7 -8.77 9.28 11.83
N TYR A 8 -9.24 8.22 12.50
CA TYR A 8 -10.09 7.18 11.91
C TYR A 8 -11.51 7.30 12.48
N ASP A 9 -12.15 8.46 12.21
CA ASP A 9 -13.51 8.72 12.67
C ASP A 9 -14.56 7.95 11.83
N THR A 10 -15.79 8.01 12.27
CA THR A 10 -16.94 7.36 11.60
C THR A 10 -17.10 7.83 10.14
N ARG A 11 -16.61 9.03 9.77
CA ARG A 11 -16.61 9.54 8.40
C ARG A 11 -15.60 8.78 7.54
N PHE A 12 -14.37 8.56 8.04
CA PHE A 12 -13.36 7.76 7.33
C PHE A 12 -13.91 6.39 6.92
N TYR A 13 -14.59 5.70 7.84
CA TYR A 13 -15.17 4.38 7.56
C TYR A 13 -16.45 4.43 6.71
N ARG A 14 -17.26 5.48 6.77
CA ARG A 14 -18.39 5.69 5.86
C ARG A 14 -17.95 6.01 4.45
N ASP A 15 -16.93 6.85 4.26
CA ASP A 15 -16.34 7.16 2.97
C ASP A 15 -15.62 5.94 2.37
N ASN A 16 -15.06 5.09 3.23
CA ASN A 16 -14.46 3.83 2.84
C ASN A 16 -15.47 2.77 2.36
N ARG A 17 -16.75 2.94 2.67
CA ARG A 17 -17.87 2.17 2.09
C ARG A 17 -18.47 2.81 0.85
N ALA A 18 -17.92 3.92 0.38
CA ALA A 18 -18.36 4.50 -0.88
C ALA A 18 -18.36 3.42 -1.98
N ASP A 19 -19.39 3.38 -2.78
CA ASP A 19 -19.63 2.37 -3.83
C ASP A 19 -18.39 2.08 -4.67
N LYS A 20 -17.58 3.09 -4.91
CA LYS A 20 -16.35 2.96 -5.68
C LYS A 20 -15.28 2.10 -4.98
N LYS A 21 -15.15 2.17 -3.64
CA LYS A 21 -14.18 1.35 -2.90
C LYS A 21 -14.63 -0.10 -2.88
N LEU A 22 -15.90 -0.35 -2.60
CA LEU A 22 -16.49 -1.69 -2.65
C LEU A 22 -16.31 -2.30 -4.04
N ARG A 23 -16.64 -1.54 -5.09
CA ARG A 23 -16.46 -1.99 -6.47
C ARG A 23 -15.00 -2.30 -6.80
N SER A 24 -14.07 -1.47 -6.34
CA SER A 24 -12.65 -1.73 -6.51
C SER A 24 -12.20 -3.03 -5.85
N VAL A 25 -12.64 -3.29 -4.60
CA VAL A 25 -12.35 -4.54 -3.88
C VAL A 25 -12.91 -5.75 -4.63
N GLU A 26 -14.17 -5.67 -5.09
CA GLU A 26 -14.81 -6.76 -5.85
C GLU A 26 -14.03 -7.12 -7.11
N ILE A 27 -13.63 -6.11 -7.90
CA ILE A 27 -12.89 -6.32 -9.15
C ILE A 27 -11.50 -6.91 -8.87
N VAL A 28 -10.80 -6.39 -7.85
CA VAL A 28 -9.47 -6.91 -7.49
C VAL A 28 -9.57 -8.36 -7.01
N LEU A 29 -10.53 -8.68 -6.14
CA LEU A 29 -10.72 -10.05 -5.65
C LEU A 29 -11.14 -10.99 -6.76
N GLU A 30 -12.08 -10.59 -7.64
CA GLU A 30 -12.46 -11.39 -8.81
C GLU A 30 -11.22 -11.75 -9.64
N LYS A 31 -10.36 -10.76 -9.90
CA LYS A 31 -9.14 -11.00 -10.65
C LYS A 31 -8.13 -11.85 -9.86
N ALA A 32 -7.92 -11.59 -8.57
CA ALA A 32 -6.97 -12.34 -7.75
C ALA A 32 -7.34 -13.83 -7.65
N MET A 33 -8.62 -14.12 -7.43
CA MET A 33 -9.12 -15.50 -7.32
C MET A 33 -8.90 -16.33 -8.59
N THR A 34 -8.73 -15.71 -9.76
CA THR A 34 -8.38 -16.45 -11.00
C THR A 34 -6.96 -17.02 -10.99
N PHE A 35 -6.09 -16.52 -10.14
CA PHE A 35 -4.70 -16.97 -10.02
C PHE A 35 -4.45 -17.86 -8.79
N LEU A 36 -5.34 -17.79 -7.80
CA LEU A 36 -5.19 -18.48 -6.53
C LEU A 36 -5.73 -19.91 -6.60
N PRO A 37 -5.18 -20.84 -5.82
CA PRO A 37 -5.83 -22.13 -5.57
C PRO A 37 -7.16 -21.92 -4.83
N GLU A 38 -7.86 -23.00 -4.50
CA GLU A 38 -9.04 -22.92 -3.63
C GLU A 38 -8.66 -22.31 -2.28
N ILE A 39 -9.36 -21.23 -1.90
CA ILE A 39 -9.17 -20.50 -0.63
C ILE A 39 -10.43 -20.74 0.24
N ARG A 40 -10.26 -21.35 1.39
CA ARG A 40 -11.32 -21.63 2.38
C ARG A 40 -11.20 -20.77 3.63
N SER A 41 -9.98 -20.36 3.94
CA SER A 41 -9.65 -19.54 5.11
C SER A 41 -8.82 -18.32 4.75
N ALA A 42 -9.13 -17.15 5.37
CA ALA A 42 -8.40 -15.91 5.14
C ALA A 42 -8.24 -15.08 6.41
N VAL A 43 -7.10 -14.43 6.55
CA VAL A 43 -6.82 -13.46 7.62
C VAL A 43 -6.41 -12.12 6.99
N ASP A 44 -6.96 -11.01 7.52
CA ASP A 44 -6.69 -9.65 7.01
C ASP A 44 -6.04 -8.81 8.11
N PHE A 45 -4.83 -8.35 7.86
CA PHE A 45 -4.02 -7.52 8.73
C PHE A 45 -4.25 -6.05 8.38
N GLY A 46 -4.95 -5.33 9.25
CA GLY A 46 -5.45 -3.97 8.99
C GLY A 46 -6.79 -4.01 8.27
N CYS A 47 -7.69 -4.86 8.73
CA CYS A 47 -8.94 -5.16 8.03
C CYS A 47 -9.94 -3.98 7.97
N GLY A 48 -9.74 -2.94 8.80
CA GLY A 48 -10.73 -1.89 8.98
C GLY A 48 -12.09 -2.47 9.39
N VAL A 49 -13.12 -2.14 8.63
CA VAL A 49 -14.47 -2.69 8.85
C VAL A 49 -14.69 -4.08 8.23
N GLY A 50 -13.65 -4.70 7.65
CA GLY A 50 -13.72 -6.06 7.11
C GLY A 50 -14.13 -6.15 5.63
N THR A 51 -13.98 -5.10 4.86
CA THR A 51 -14.45 -5.03 3.45
C THR A 51 -13.84 -6.10 2.55
N TRP A 52 -12.53 -6.37 2.68
CA TRP A 52 -11.85 -7.41 1.91
C TRP A 52 -12.32 -8.81 2.29
N LEU A 53 -12.45 -9.06 3.60
CA LEU A 53 -12.94 -10.35 4.10
C LEU A 53 -14.39 -10.63 3.68
N ALA A 54 -15.27 -9.63 3.76
CA ALA A 54 -16.64 -9.76 3.27
C ALA A 54 -16.68 -10.05 1.75
N GLY A 55 -15.77 -9.46 0.98
CA GLY A 55 -15.59 -9.77 -0.44
C GLY A 55 -15.13 -11.21 -0.69
N LEU A 56 -14.24 -11.73 0.13
CA LEU A 56 -13.80 -13.14 0.10
C LEU A 56 -14.91 -14.10 0.51
N GLN A 57 -15.70 -13.77 1.55
CA GLN A 57 -16.84 -14.59 1.96
C GLN A 57 -17.89 -14.73 0.84
N ARG A 58 -18.17 -13.65 0.10
CA ARG A 58 -19.05 -13.72 -1.09
C ARG A 58 -18.53 -14.65 -2.19
N ARG A 59 -17.24 -14.99 -2.16
CA ARG A 59 -16.55 -15.90 -3.09
C ARG A 59 -16.35 -17.32 -2.53
N GLY A 60 -16.99 -17.62 -1.40
CA GLY A 60 -17.00 -18.96 -0.82
C GLY A 60 -15.92 -19.19 0.25
N VAL A 61 -15.15 -18.18 0.66
CA VAL A 61 -14.27 -18.31 1.82
C VAL A 61 -15.11 -18.40 3.08
N THR A 62 -14.99 -19.50 3.82
CA THR A 62 -15.87 -19.81 4.95
C THR A 62 -15.31 -19.40 6.30
N GLU A 63 -13.99 -19.38 6.42
CA GLU A 63 -13.31 -18.97 7.66
C GLU A 63 -12.56 -17.66 7.43
N VAL A 64 -12.92 -16.60 8.16
CA VAL A 64 -12.28 -15.31 8.06
C VAL A 64 -11.91 -14.76 9.44
N LYS A 65 -10.77 -14.07 9.51
CA LYS A 65 -10.31 -13.34 10.69
C LYS A 65 -9.78 -11.97 10.29
N GLY A 66 -10.29 -10.91 10.91
CA GLY A 66 -9.82 -9.55 10.72
C GLY A 66 -9.06 -9.04 11.93
N LEU A 67 -7.88 -8.50 11.72
CA LEU A 67 -7.04 -7.89 12.73
C LEU A 67 -6.96 -6.39 12.47
N ASP A 68 -7.27 -5.57 13.47
CA ASP A 68 -7.07 -4.11 13.39
C ASP A 68 -7.07 -3.50 14.80
N GLY A 69 -6.73 -2.22 14.90
CA GLY A 69 -6.64 -1.54 16.18
C GLY A 69 -7.98 -1.26 16.86
N ALA A 70 -7.93 -0.95 18.15
CA ALA A 70 -9.10 -0.62 18.98
C ALA A 70 -9.89 0.62 18.52
N TRP A 71 -9.36 1.39 17.55
CA TRP A 71 -10.03 2.55 16.95
C TRP A 71 -11.14 2.18 15.96
N VAL A 72 -11.21 0.92 15.50
CA VAL A 72 -12.26 0.46 14.58
C VAL A 72 -13.60 0.44 15.31
N ASP A 73 -14.58 1.16 14.75
CA ASP A 73 -15.95 1.13 15.24
C ASP A 73 -16.59 -0.21 14.88
N LYS A 74 -16.80 -1.06 15.89
CA LYS A 74 -17.32 -2.41 15.72
C LYS A 74 -18.77 -2.47 15.23
N GLU A 75 -19.52 -1.37 15.38
CA GLU A 75 -20.88 -1.27 14.83
C GLU A 75 -20.89 -1.08 13.30
N LEU A 76 -19.72 -0.74 12.73
CA LEU A 76 -19.55 -0.58 11.29
C LEU A 76 -19.00 -1.83 10.60
N LEU A 77 -18.69 -2.89 11.34
CA LEU A 77 -18.16 -4.11 10.77
C LEU A 77 -19.14 -4.72 9.74
N VAL A 78 -18.57 -5.15 8.61
CA VAL A 78 -19.29 -5.87 7.55
C VAL A 78 -18.98 -7.37 7.55
N ILE A 79 -18.24 -7.83 8.55
CA ILE A 79 -17.99 -9.24 8.92
C ILE A 79 -18.58 -9.51 10.30
N PRO A 80 -18.84 -10.76 10.67
CA PRO A 80 -19.27 -11.11 12.04
C PRO A 80 -18.29 -10.58 13.09
N ARG A 81 -18.81 -10.05 14.20
CA ARG A 81 -18.01 -9.40 15.24
C ARG A 81 -16.99 -10.34 15.87
N GLU A 82 -17.32 -11.61 15.98
CA GLU A 82 -16.44 -12.69 16.47
C GLU A 82 -15.24 -12.96 15.56
N CYS A 83 -15.32 -12.54 14.28
CA CYS A 83 -14.21 -12.63 13.34
C CYS A 83 -13.22 -11.48 13.48
N PHE A 84 -13.54 -10.44 14.28
CA PHE A 84 -12.67 -9.27 14.48
C PHE A 84 -11.86 -9.42 15.77
N VAL A 85 -10.53 -9.18 15.67
CA VAL A 85 -9.61 -9.21 16.81
C VAL A 85 -8.87 -7.88 16.90
N GLU A 86 -9.00 -7.21 18.04
CA GLU A 86 -8.21 -6.02 18.32
C GLU A 86 -6.73 -6.37 18.41
N THR A 87 -5.92 -5.71 17.58
CA THR A 87 -4.50 -6.00 17.45
C THR A 87 -3.70 -4.69 17.41
N ASP A 88 -2.65 -4.64 18.20
CA ASP A 88 -1.67 -3.54 18.17
C ASP A 88 -0.47 -3.97 17.33
N PHE A 89 -0.38 -3.44 16.10
CA PHE A 89 0.69 -3.79 15.16
C PHE A 89 2.07 -3.21 15.52
N ASP A 90 2.15 -2.34 16.52
CA ASP A 90 3.43 -1.88 17.07
C ASP A 90 4.04 -2.91 18.03
N LYS A 91 3.28 -3.96 18.42
CA LYS A 91 3.71 -5.06 19.25
C LYS A 91 3.92 -6.34 18.47
N GLU A 92 4.34 -7.40 19.16
CA GLU A 92 4.40 -8.74 18.58
C GLU A 92 2.99 -9.20 18.17
N ILE A 93 2.79 -9.47 16.89
CA ILE A 93 1.52 -9.92 16.33
C ILE A 93 1.49 -11.45 16.38
N LYS A 94 0.51 -11.99 17.08
CA LYS A 94 0.27 -13.44 17.14
C LYS A 94 -1.06 -13.77 16.47
N VAL A 95 -0.99 -14.66 15.50
CA VAL A 95 -2.18 -15.18 14.81
C VAL A 95 -2.22 -16.69 15.02
N ASP A 96 -3.33 -17.17 15.56
CA ASP A 96 -3.49 -18.60 15.79
C ASP A 96 -3.81 -19.31 14.48
N GLY A 97 -3.07 -20.39 14.21
CA GLY A 97 -3.28 -21.24 13.04
C GLY A 97 -2.63 -20.71 11.75
N LYS A 98 -2.94 -21.40 10.67
CA LYS A 98 -2.55 -21.09 9.29
C LYS A 98 -3.79 -20.86 8.46
N TYR A 99 -3.72 -19.88 7.56
CA TYR A 99 -4.79 -19.53 6.63
C TYR A 99 -4.33 -19.81 5.20
N ASP A 100 -5.29 -20.08 4.31
CA ASP A 100 -4.99 -20.26 2.89
C ASP A 100 -4.52 -18.95 2.24
N LEU A 101 -5.04 -17.80 2.74
CA LEU A 101 -4.69 -16.48 2.26
C LEU A 101 -4.52 -15.50 3.43
N ALA A 102 -3.42 -14.75 3.44
CA ALA A 102 -3.31 -13.53 4.22
C ALA A 102 -3.51 -12.30 3.32
N VAL A 103 -4.17 -11.28 3.86
CA VAL A 103 -4.42 -10.00 3.19
C VAL A 103 -3.82 -8.88 4.02
N SER A 104 -3.20 -7.91 3.37
CA SER A 104 -2.82 -6.63 3.98
C SER A 104 -2.74 -5.56 2.91
N ILE A 105 -3.71 -4.62 2.89
CA ILE A 105 -3.88 -3.65 1.82
C ILE A 105 -3.81 -2.23 2.35
N GLU A 106 -2.72 -1.51 2.00
CA GLU A 106 -2.47 -0.12 2.41
C GLU A 106 -2.44 0.02 3.95
N VAL A 107 -1.58 -0.76 4.59
CA VAL A 107 -1.44 -0.83 6.05
C VAL A 107 0.02 -0.62 6.49
N ALA A 108 0.96 -1.27 5.83
CA ALA A 108 2.36 -1.32 6.27
C ALA A 108 3.05 0.06 6.27
N GLU A 109 2.58 1.00 5.45
CA GLU A 109 3.05 2.39 5.41
C GLU A 109 2.67 3.21 6.65
N HIS A 110 1.68 2.75 7.42
CA HIS A 110 1.28 3.39 8.69
C HIS A 110 2.13 2.92 9.87
N LEU A 111 2.91 1.86 9.71
CA LEU A 111 3.75 1.30 10.75
C LEU A 111 5.17 1.88 10.67
N PRO A 112 5.82 2.19 11.81
CA PRO A 112 7.21 2.61 11.79
C PRO A 112 8.11 1.60 11.06
N GLU A 113 9.14 2.06 10.36
CA GLU A 113 10.07 1.19 9.61
C GLU A 113 10.64 0.06 10.49
N LYS A 114 10.94 0.35 11.77
CA LYS A 114 11.42 -0.66 12.74
C LYS A 114 10.44 -1.82 12.96
N SER A 115 9.15 -1.63 12.71
CA SER A 115 8.09 -2.66 12.87
C SER A 115 7.88 -3.47 11.60
N ALA A 116 8.45 -3.06 10.45
CA ALA A 116 8.20 -3.67 9.15
C ALA A 116 8.59 -5.15 9.09
N GLU A 117 9.76 -5.53 9.62
CA GLU A 117 10.20 -6.93 9.62
C GLU A 117 9.28 -7.82 10.47
N GLY A 118 8.85 -7.33 11.64
CA GLY A 118 7.91 -8.03 12.52
C GLY A 118 6.54 -8.21 11.87
N PHE A 119 6.06 -7.19 11.17
CA PHE A 119 4.80 -7.22 10.44
C PHE A 119 4.84 -8.22 9.28
N ILE A 120 5.88 -8.19 8.45
CA ILE A 120 6.06 -9.18 7.37
C ILE A 120 6.22 -10.59 7.94
N LYS A 121 6.93 -10.75 9.06
CA LYS A 121 7.02 -12.05 9.73
C LYS A 121 5.65 -12.57 10.14
N ALA A 122 4.80 -11.75 10.74
CA ALA A 122 3.46 -12.15 11.14
C ALA A 122 2.59 -12.58 9.93
N LEU A 123 2.65 -11.85 8.81
CA LEU A 123 1.99 -12.22 7.56
C LEU A 123 2.47 -13.59 7.05
N THR A 124 3.79 -13.79 6.99
CA THR A 124 4.39 -15.03 6.48
C THR A 124 4.23 -16.23 7.44
N ASP A 125 4.08 -15.97 8.73
CA ASP A 125 3.71 -17.00 9.71
C ASP A 125 2.25 -17.41 9.56
N ALA A 126 1.35 -16.48 9.19
CA ALA A 126 -0.07 -16.74 9.06
C ALA A 126 -0.48 -17.44 7.76
N SER A 127 0.23 -17.21 6.64
CA SER A 127 -0.11 -17.84 5.36
C SER A 127 1.11 -17.99 4.45
N ASP A 128 1.05 -18.96 3.56
CA ASP A 128 2.05 -19.17 2.49
C ASP A 128 1.67 -18.39 1.19
N ILE A 129 0.48 -17.77 1.14
CA ILE A 129 0.02 -16.93 0.03
C ILE A 129 -0.52 -15.61 0.61
N ILE A 130 0.02 -14.49 0.17
CA ILE A 130 -0.27 -13.18 0.74
C ILE A 130 -0.68 -12.22 -0.37
N LEU A 131 -1.84 -11.59 -0.25
CA LEU A 131 -2.28 -10.46 -1.06
C LEU A 131 -1.87 -9.18 -0.33
N PHE A 132 -0.93 -8.43 -0.90
CA PHE A 132 -0.28 -7.31 -0.23
C PHE A 132 -0.27 -6.05 -1.09
N SER A 133 -0.46 -4.90 -0.45
CA SER A 133 -0.09 -3.60 -0.98
C SER A 133 0.36 -2.67 0.13
N ALA A 134 1.21 -1.72 -0.20
CA ALA A 134 1.60 -0.61 0.65
C ALA A 134 1.85 0.63 -0.19
N ALA A 135 1.60 1.81 0.38
CA ALA A 135 1.79 3.07 -0.31
C ALA A 135 3.25 3.29 -0.74
N ILE A 136 3.42 3.73 -1.97
CA ILE A 136 4.72 4.18 -2.48
C ILE A 136 5.02 5.61 -2.00
N PRO A 137 6.30 6.06 -2.01
CA PRO A 137 6.68 7.41 -1.62
C PRO A 137 5.81 8.49 -2.27
N PHE A 138 5.37 9.46 -1.46
CA PHE A 138 4.50 10.59 -1.82
C PHE A 138 3.06 10.22 -2.21
N GLN A 139 2.59 9.02 -1.90
CA GLN A 139 1.23 8.60 -2.25
C GLN A 139 0.16 9.32 -1.42
N ALA A 140 0.37 9.48 -0.13
CA ALA A 140 -0.65 10.00 0.77
C ALA A 140 -0.83 11.52 0.70
N GLY A 141 0.21 12.28 0.40
CA GLY A 141 0.23 13.71 0.67
C GLY A 141 0.23 13.99 2.20
N GLU A 142 -0.02 15.25 2.58
CA GLU A 142 -0.08 15.62 4.00
C GLU A 142 -1.38 15.10 4.65
N GLY A 143 -1.28 14.41 5.77
CA GLY A 143 -2.41 14.14 6.65
C GLY A 143 -2.86 12.70 6.85
N LEU A 144 -2.36 11.70 6.10
CA LEU A 144 -2.78 10.30 6.24
C LEU A 144 -1.90 9.46 7.18
N ASN A 145 -0.99 10.07 7.92
CA ASN A 145 -0.11 9.37 8.88
C ASN A 145 0.69 8.23 8.25
N HIS A 146 1.14 8.40 6.99
CA HIS A 146 2.11 7.50 6.39
C HIS A 146 3.50 7.84 6.94
N VAL A 147 4.09 6.92 7.66
CA VAL A 147 5.40 7.08 8.32
C VAL A 147 6.47 6.22 7.67
N ASN A 148 6.08 5.32 6.75
CA ASN A 148 6.96 4.35 6.12
C ASN A 148 6.52 4.03 4.68
N GLU A 149 6.36 5.06 3.84
CA GLU A 149 6.12 4.86 2.40
C GLU A 149 7.38 4.32 1.73
N GLN A 150 7.28 3.13 1.12
CA GLN A 150 8.42 2.43 0.55
C GLN A 150 8.14 1.94 -0.87
N TRP A 151 9.18 1.88 -1.70
CA TRP A 151 9.08 1.27 -3.03
C TRP A 151 8.84 -0.25 -2.94
N PRO A 152 8.21 -0.87 -3.95
CA PRO A 152 7.95 -2.31 -3.98
C PRO A 152 9.19 -3.17 -3.71
N ALA A 153 10.37 -2.74 -4.14
CA ALA A 153 11.64 -3.44 -3.91
C ALA A 153 11.99 -3.58 -2.41
N TYR A 154 11.60 -2.62 -1.56
CA TYR A 154 11.81 -2.70 -0.12
C TYR A 154 11.01 -3.86 0.49
N TRP A 155 9.71 -3.90 0.21
CA TRP A 155 8.82 -4.96 0.70
C TRP A 155 9.23 -6.32 0.11
N ASN A 156 9.54 -6.37 -1.19
CA ASN A 156 10.02 -7.60 -1.84
C ASN A 156 11.23 -8.18 -1.12
N ARG A 157 12.22 -7.35 -0.74
CA ARG A 157 13.39 -7.82 0.02
C ARG A 157 12.99 -8.45 1.37
N LEU A 158 12.05 -7.85 2.11
CA LEU A 158 11.59 -8.39 3.39
C LEU A 158 10.88 -9.74 3.21
N PHE A 159 10.04 -9.86 2.18
CA PHE A 159 9.37 -11.12 1.84
C PHE A 159 10.36 -12.18 1.34
N ASN A 160 11.32 -11.81 0.49
CA ASN A 160 12.34 -12.74 0.00
C ASN A 160 13.18 -13.32 1.15
N ASN A 161 13.51 -12.52 2.17
CA ASN A 161 14.21 -12.99 3.37
C ASN A 161 13.42 -14.05 4.16
N LYS A 162 12.12 -14.24 3.86
CA LYS A 162 11.24 -15.26 4.43
C LYS A 162 10.93 -16.41 3.44
N GLY A 163 11.59 -16.42 2.26
CA GLY A 163 11.37 -17.42 1.21
C GLY A 163 10.09 -17.23 0.41
N PHE A 164 9.61 -15.97 0.29
CA PHE A 164 8.46 -15.62 -0.53
C PHE A 164 8.90 -14.86 -1.78
N ILE A 165 8.24 -15.14 -2.88
CA ILE A 165 8.47 -14.53 -4.19
C ILE A 165 7.28 -13.65 -4.54
N ALA A 166 7.56 -12.45 -5.04
CA ALA A 166 6.51 -11.58 -5.58
C ALA A 166 5.98 -12.12 -6.90
N VAL A 167 4.65 -12.13 -7.06
CA VAL A 167 3.96 -12.48 -8.30
C VAL A 167 3.11 -11.30 -8.73
N ASP A 168 3.56 -10.60 -9.77
CA ASP A 168 2.94 -9.36 -10.29
C ASP A 168 1.87 -9.66 -11.34
N CYS A 169 0.96 -10.54 -11.00
CA CYS A 169 -0.11 -10.94 -11.91
C CYS A 169 -1.32 -9.99 -11.95
N LEU A 170 -1.40 -9.06 -10.99
CA LEU A 170 -2.57 -8.20 -10.82
C LEU A 170 -2.42 -6.82 -11.47
N ARG A 171 -1.31 -6.11 -11.21
CA ARG A 171 -1.15 -4.69 -11.58
C ARG A 171 -1.37 -4.43 -13.07
N LYS A 172 -0.71 -5.20 -13.93
CA LYS A 172 -0.84 -5.10 -15.39
C LYS A 172 -2.28 -5.30 -15.87
N ARG A 173 -3.03 -6.21 -15.22
CA ARG A 173 -4.40 -6.58 -15.62
C ARG A 173 -5.47 -5.63 -15.07
N LEU A 174 -5.14 -4.89 -14.03
CA LEU A 174 -6.01 -3.89 -13.40
C LEU A 174 -5.73 -2.46 -13.88
N TRP A 175 -4.59 -2.23 -14.57
CA TRP A 175 -4.04 -0.91 -14.83
C TRP A 175 -5.01 0.05 -15.50
N ASP A 176 -5.71 -0.40 -16.53
CA ASP A 176 -6.64 0.43 -17.31
C ASP A 176 -8.07 0.46 -16.74
N ASN A 177 -8.35 -0.33 -15.72
CA ASN A 177 -9.67 -0.37 -15.10
C ASN A 177 -9.89 0.83 -14.18
N ARG A 178 -10.75 1.77 -14.62
CA ARG A 178 -11.02 3.03 -13.89
C ARG A 178 -11.96 2.86 -12.69
N ASP A 179 -12.63 1.71 -12.57
CA ASP A 179 -13.42 1.35 -11.40
C ASP A 179 -12.54 0.83 -10.25
N VAL A 180 -11.30 0.45 -10.53
CA VAL A 180 -10.29 0.10 -9.53
C VAL A 180 -9.58 1.37 -9.05
N LEU A 181 -9.48 1.55 -7.74
CA LEU A 181 -8.75 2.67 -7.13
C LEU A 181 -7.29 2.67 -7.58
N SER A 182 -6.72 3.87 -7.81
CA SER A 182 -5.37 4.00 -8.38
C SER A 182 -4.31 3.29 -7.55
N PHE A 183 -4.37 3.39 -6.23
CA PHE A 183 -3.42 2.74 -5.34
C PHE A 183 -3.60 1.21 -5.33
N HIS A 184 -4.82 0.65 -5.45
CA HIS A 184 -4.98 -0.80 -5.59
C HIS A 184 -4.31 -1.30 -6.86
N ARG A 185 -4.62 -0.71 -8.05
CA ARG A 185 -4.02 -1.19 -9.31
C ARG A 185 -2.53 -0.91 -9.45
N GLN A 186 -2.00 0.04 -8.67
CA GLN A 186 -0.59 0.42 -8.67
C GLN A 186 0.26 -0.46 -7.75
N ASN A 187 -0.26 -0.80 -6.55
CA ASN A 187 0.56 -1.38 -5.48
C ASN A 187 0.32 -2.86 -5.24
N ILE A 188 -0.87 -3.39 -5.64
CA ILE A 188 -1.30 -4.71 -5.20
C ILE A 188 -0.57 -5.84 -5.92
N MET A 189 -0.04 -6.79 -5.16
CA MET A 189 0.68 -7.97 -5.67
C MET A 189 0.40 -9.18 -4.78
N LEU A 190 0.70 -10.37 -5.29
CA LEU A 190 0.81 -11.57 -4.47
C LEU A 190 2.26 -11.75 -4.03
N PHE A 191 2.43 -12.21 -2.79
CA PHE A 191 3.69 -12.78 -2.29
C PHE A 191 3.41 -14.23 -1.92
N VAL A 192 4.16 -15.14 -2.51
CA VAL A 192 3.89 -16.57 -2.44
C VAL A 192 5.16 -17.29 -2.00
N LYS A 193 5.02 -18.20 -1.02
CA LYS A 193 6.13 -19.02 -0.57
C LYS A 193 6.66 -19.88 -1.72
N GLU A 194 7.96 -19.95 -1.88
CA GLU A 194 8.62 -20.54 -3.05
C GLU A 194 8.06 -21.93 -3.41
N ASN A 195 7.87 -22.81 -2.42
CA ASN A 195 7.34 -24.16 -2.64
C ASN A 195 5.85 -24.21 -3.05
N ARG A 196 5.12 -23.08 -2.96
CA ARG A 196 3.72 -22.92 -3.34
C ARG A 196 3.52 -22.21 -4.68
N LEU A 197 4.62 -21.77 -5.35
CA LEU A 197 4.51 -21.06 -6.65
C LEU A 197 3.79 -21.89 -7.72
N LYS A 198 3.98 -23.20 -7.70
CA LYS A 198 3.29 -24.15 -8.61
C LYS A 198 1.77 -24.16 -8.49
N ASP A 199 1.22 -23.68 -7.37
CA ASP A 199 -0.21 -23.64 -7.11
C ASP A 199 -0.85 -22.37 -7.70
N ILE A 200 -0.03 -21.40 -8.15
CA ILE A 200 -0.48 -20.12 -8.69
C ILE A 200 -0.66 -20.20 -10.21
N GLN A 201 -1.85 -19.87 -10.67
CA GLN A 201 -2.26 -19.91 -12.09
C GLN A 201 -1.84 -18.63 -12.85
N ALA A 202 -0.58 -18.21 -12.70
CA ALA A 202 -0.07 -17.00 -13.35
C ALA A 202 0.93 -17.35 -14.48
N PRO A 203 1.04 -16.52 -15.54
CA PRO A 203 2.09 -16.65 -16.54
C PRO A 203 3.49 -16.57 -15.92
N GLU A 204 4.44 -17.29 -16.49
CA GLU A 204 5.81 -17.34 -16.00
C GLU A 204 6.45 -15.96 -15.84
N GLY A 205 6.23 -15.04 -16.76
CA GLY A 205 6.76 -13.67 -16.70
C GLY A 205 6.17 -12.78 -15.60
N ASP A 206 5.16 -13.24 -14.86
CA ASP A 206 4.62 -12.51 -13.71
C ASP A 206 5.35 -12.87 -12.39
N PHE A 207 6.20 -13.89 -12.38
CA PHE A 207 6.97 -14.31 -11.21
C PHE A 207 8.30 -13.53 -11.13
N CYS A 208 8.50 -12.78 -10.06
CA CYS A 208 9.69 -11.95 -9.84
C CYS A 208 10.79 -12.76 -9.10
N ILE A 209 11.26 -13.86 -9.67
CA ILE A 209 12.19 -14.79 -9.00
C ILE A 209 13.56 -14.13 -8.78
N ASP A 210 14.14 -13.56 -9.84
CA ASP A 210 15.49 -13.00 -9.84
C ASP A 210 15.52 -11.47 -9.82
N TYR A 211 14.38 -10.80 -9.66
CA TYR A 211 14.28 -9.35 -9.74
C TYR A 211 13.20 -8.79 -8.80
N ALA A 212 13.34 -7.53 -8.44
CA ALA A 212 12.31 -6.84 -7.68
C ALA A 212 11.17 -6.34 -8.60
N PRO A 213 9.91 -6.34 -8.14
CA PRO A 213 8.80 -5.77 -8.89
C PRO A 213 9.07 -4.32 -9.29
N MET A 214 8.71 -3.97 -10.53
CA MET A 214 8.91 -2.60 -11.01
C MET A 214 8.13 -1.59 -10.17
N ALA A 215 8.77 -0.47 -9.86
CA ALA A 215 8.10 0.71 -9.33
C ALA A 215 7.32 1.38 -10.46
N ILE A 216 5.99 1.34 -10.39
CA ILE A 216 5.10 2.00 -11.34
C ILE A 216 4.25 3.03 -10.61
N VAL A 217 3.92 4.15 -11.28
CA VAL A 217 3.15 5.23 -10.69
C VAL A 217 1.97 5.59 -11.60
N ASP A 218 0.77 5.65 -11.05
CA ASP A 218 -0.41 6.13 -11.79
C ASP A 218 -0.19 7.60 -12.19
N HIS A 219 -0.46 7.94 -13.45
CA HIS A 219 -0.18 9.27 -13.99
C HIS A 219 -0.89 10.41 -13.23
N LYS A 220 -2.10 10.17 -12.70
CA LYS A 220 -2.82 11.19 -11.91
C LYS A 220 -2.16 11.39 -10.56
N GLN A 221 -1.65 10.31 -9.96
CA GLN A 221 -0.87 10.39 -8.73
C GLN A 221 0.42 11.15 -8.97
N TYR A 222 1.17 10.82 -10.03
CA TYR A 222 2.38 11.54 -10.41
C TYR A 222 2.11 13.06 -10.58
N LEU A 223 1.05 13.43 -11.32
CA LEU A 223 0.68 14.83 -11.50
C LEU A 223 0.29 15.53 -10.20
N ARG A 224 -0.33 14.82 -9.25
CA ARG A 224 -0.63 15.37 -7.92
C ARG A 224 0.66 15.64 -7.17
N MET A 225 1.58 14.68 -7.10
CA MET A 225 2.88 14.82 -6.46
C MET A 225 3.66 16.01 -7.01
N VAL A 226 3.74 16.14 -8.35
CA VAL A 226 4.42 17.26 -9.02
C VAL A 226 3.75 18.60 -8.68
N LYS A 227 2.41 18.67 -8.65
CA LYS A 227 1.69 19.90 -8.28
C LYS A 227 1.94 20.31 -6.84
N GLU A 228 1.94 19.36 -5.92
CA GLU A 228 2.22 19.63 -4.50
C GLU A 228 3.65 20.14 -4.31
N ASP A 229 4.63 19.52 -4.97
CA ASP A 229 6.03 19.96 -4.94
C ASP A 229 6.16 21.37 -5.55
N LEU A 230 5.56 21.62 -6.70
CA LEU A 230 5.55 22.95 -7.33
C LEU A 230 4.85 24.01 -6.45
N SER A 231 3.81 23.65 -5.71
CA SER A 231 3.13 24.59 -4.81
C SER A 231 3.99 24.98 -3.60
N ARG A 232 4.86 24.07 -3.15
CA ARG A 232 5.81 24.33 -2.06
C ARG A 232 7.05 25.10 -2.52
N MET A 233 7.39 25.02 -3.80
CA MET A 233 8.49 25.82 -4.36
C MET A 233 8.01 27.25 -4.62
N SER A 234 8.72 28.25 -4.07
CA SER A 234 8.47 29.64 -4.49
C SER A 234 8.68 29.76 -6.00
N LEU A 235 7.88 30.58 -6.69
CA LEU A 235 8.02 30.85 -8.14
C LEU A 235 9.47 31.12 -8.53
N LEU A 236 10.23 31.76 -7.65
CA LEU A 236 11.65 32.04 -7.83
C LEU A 236 12.49 30.76 -7.86
N LYS A 237 12.22 29.78 -6.98
CA LYS A 237 12.92 28.48 -6.98
C LYS A 237 12.62 27.69 -8.25
N ILE A 238 11.36 27.73 -8.73
CA ILE A 238 10.95 27.07 -9.97
C ILE A 238 11.68 27.66 -11.17
N VAL A 239 11.68 28.99 -11.30
CA VAL A 239 12.35 29.70 -12.40
C VAL A 239 13.87 29.44 -12.37
N VAL A 240 14.50 29.49 -11.21
CA VAL A 240 15.94 29.23 -11.06
C VAL A 240 16.30 27.78 -11.42
N ASN A 241 15.50 26.79 -11.01
CA ASN A 241 15.78 25.39 -11.30
C ASN A 241 15.48 25.03 -12.76
N SER A 242 14.39 25.55 -13.33
CA SER A 242 13.97 25.24 -14.71
C SER A 242 14.81 25.92 -15.77
N ASN A 243 15.33 27.12 -15.48
CA ASN A 243 16.07 27.96 -16.44
C ASN A 243 17.42 28.45 -15.89
N LYS A 244 18.08 27.68 -15.05
CA LYS A 244 19.35 28.04 -14.43
C LYS A 244 20.37 28.51 -15.47
N TRP A 245 20.46 27.83 -16.61
CA TRP A 245 21.36 28.19 -17.69
C TRP A 245 20.94 29.48 -18.40
N PHE A 246 19.65 29.67 -18.67
CA PHE A 246 19.09 30.88 -19.27
C PHE A 246 19.29 32.11 -18.37
N LEU A 247 18.99 31.97 -17.06
CA LEU A 247 19.18 33.04 -16.08
C LEU A 247 20.65 33.41 -15.87
N ILE A 248 21.56 32.43 -15.93
CA ILE A 248 23.03 32.67 -15.87
C ILE A 248 23.50 33.48 -17.06
N ASN A 249 22.97 33.20 -18.25
CA ASN A 249 23.32 33.93 -19.45
C ASN A 249 22.69 35.33 -19.51
N LEU A 250 21.43 35.47 -19.05
CA LEU A 250 20.71 36.75 -19.09
C LEU A 250 21.17 37.73 -18.00
N LEU A 251 21.41 37.22 -16.79
CA LEU A 251 21.67 38.06 -15.60
C LEU A 251 23.16 38.07 -15.17
N GLY A 252 23.96 37.20 -15.80
CA GLY A 252 25.36 37.04 -15.49
C GLY A 252 25.61 36.16 -14.25
N LYS A 253 26.70 35.39 -14.28
CA LYS A 253 27.06 34.43 -13.21
C LYS A 253 27.15 35.05 -11.82
N LYS A 254 27.58 36.30 -11.72
CA LYS A 254 27.79 37.00 -10.44
C LYS A 254 26.51 37.38 -9.75
N PHE A 255 25.47 37.77 -10.52
CA PHE A 255 24.14 38.10 -10.03
C PHE A 255 23.38 36.85 -9.60
N CYS A 256 23.40 35.78 -10.41
CA CYS A 256 22.76 34.52 -10.10
C CYS A 256 23.34 33.87 -8.83
N ARG A 257 24.66 33.95 -8.64
CA ARG A 257 25.35 33.45 -7.45
C ARG A 257 24.94 34.22 -6.18
N LYS A 258 24.77 35.56 -6.28
CA LYS A 258 24.31 36.43 -5.18
C LYS A 258 22.86 36.12 -4.80
N MET A 259 21.97 35.87 -5.78
CA MET A 259 20.58 35.47 -5.56
C MET A 259 20.48 34.10 -4.93
N TYR A 260 21.24 33.11 -5.44
CA TYR A 260 21.29 31.76 -4.88
C TYR A 260 21.64 31.77 -3.38
N HIS A 261 22.72 32.48 -3.02
CA HIS A 261 23.12 32.55 -1.60
C HIS A 261 22.13 33.34 -0.74
N ARG A 262 21.37 34.29 -1.29
CA ARG A 262 20.43 35.13 -0.53
C ARG A 262 19.08 34.46 -0.28
N TYR A 263 18.61 33.62 -1.18
CA TYR A 263 17.24 33.11 -1.18
C TYR A 263 17.10 31.58 -1.14
N ILE A 264 18.16 30.84 -1.47
CA ILE A 264 18.10 29.37 -1.59
C ILE A 264 18.89 28.67 -0.47
N LYS A 265 20.08 29.20 -0.14
CA LYS A 265 20.97 28.61 0.88
C LYS A 265 20.58 28.94 2.34
N ARG A 266 19.49 29.65 2.58
CA ARG A 266 18.99 29.95 3.95
C ARG A 266 18.06 28.84 4.52
N ASP A 267 17.66 27.90 3.72
CA ASP A 267 16.73 26.83 4.09
C ASP A 267 17.42 25.44 4.14
N GLU A 268 18.76 25.37 4.07
CA GLU A 268 19.59 24.22 4.45
C GLU A 268 20.22 24.47 5.85
#